data_50fc464eecd3dda281e3581fb7a22731
#
_entry.id   50fc464eecd3dda281e3581fb7a22731
#
_cell.length_a   1.000
_cell.length_b   1.000
_cell.length_c   1.000
_cell.angle_alpha   90.00
_cell.angle_beta   90.00
_cell.angle_gamma   90.00
#
_symmetry.space_group_name_H-M   'P 1'
#
loop_
_entity.id
_entity.type
_entity.pdbx_description
1 polymer ?
#
loop_
_entity_poly.entity_id
_entity_poly.type
_entity_poly.pdbx_seq_one_letter_code
_entity_poly.pdbx_strand_id
1 'polypeptide(L)'
;MQKIQNIKVNYYFDEAGDTSILGHHGLNLLEKGTASKTFMVGYLECKNPKEFTKSLNALRAELVGDEYLSAIPSFHHSLEMFHANKDCAEVREKVFKLLKQQDFSFYCIVARKNESLWRKKFNLSQKQVYKYLVSKLLENRLHLYSKIDLYFSAMGSTVHQTSMQEAVNNAISVFNEKWNTENQNEIRIFIQQNSEIPLLQAADYVLWTIQRAYEKGDFRYYNFLKEKINLVHDIFDFEKYPKNYYNQKNPLEAKKIDPV
;
A
#
# COMPACT_ATOMS: atom_id res chain seq x y z
N MET A 1 -19.41 -9.76 17.78
CA MET A 1 -18.92 -10.16 16.45
C MET A 1 -19.68 -9.38 15.39
N GLN A 2 -18.99 -8.69 14.47
CA GLN A 2 -19.63 -8.11 13.29
C GLN A 2 -20.14 -9.26 12.41
N LYS A 3 -21.38 -9.13 11.88
CA LYS A 3 -21.94 -10.11 10.95
C LYS A 3 -21.06 -10.17 9.70
N ILE A 4 -20.62 -11.38 9.29
CA ILE A 4 -19.94 -11.60 8.01
C ILE A 4 -20.87 -11.10 6.90
N GLN A 5 -20.41 -10.13 6.13
CA GLN A 5 -21.17 -9.65 4.98
C GLN A 5 -21.05 -10.69 3.86
N ASN A 6 -22.19 -11.16 3.33
CA ASN A 6 -22.20 -12.08 2.18
C ASN A 6 -21.86 -11.30 0.87
N ILE A 7 -20.69 -10.70 0.85
CA ILE A 7 -20.19 -9.84 -0.22
C ILE A 7 -18.76 -10.30 -0.55
N LYS A 8 -18.46 -10.30 -1.83
CA LYS A 8 -17.09 -10.44 -2.33
C LYS A 8 -16.41 -9.08 -2.34
N VAL A 9 -15.17 -9.02 -1.86
CA VAL A 9 -14.32 -7.83 -1.91
C VAL A 9 -12.96 -8.16 -2.52
N ASN A 10 -12.32 -7.16 -3.10
CA ASN A 10 -10.99 -7.28 -3.68
C ASN A 10 -10.03 -6.31 -2.96
N TYR A 11 -8.86 -6.80 -2.59
CA TYR A 11 -7.77 -6.03 -2.00
C TYR A 11 -6.58 -6.00 -2.95
N TYR A 12 -6.14 -4.81 -3.32
CA TYR A 12 -5.03 -4.58 -4.24
C TYR A 12 -3.86 -3.98 -3.46
N PHE A 13 -2.81 -4.79 -3.30
CA PHE A 13 -1.64 -4.46 -2.47
C PHE A 13 -0.56 -3.77 -3.28
N ASP A 14 0.08 -2.81 -2.63
CA ASP A 14 1.32 -2.21 -3.10
C ASP A 14 2.25 -1.89 -1.94
N GLU A 15 3.54 -1.69 -2.24
CA GLU A 15 4.57 -1.30 -1.29
C GLU A 15 5.29 -0.04 -1.71
N ALA A 16 5.74 0.75 -0.73
CA ALA A 16 6.53 1.95 -0.96
C ALA A 16 7.74 2.02 -0.03
N GLY A 17 8.81 2.51 -0.58
CA GLY A 17 10.12 2.55 0.07
C GLY A 17 10.93 1.29 -0.17
N ASP A 18 12.18 1.32 0.28
CA ASP A 18 13.11 0.19 0.20
C ASP A 18 13.16 -0.52 1.56
N THR A 19 13.17 -1.83 1.57
CA THR A 19 13.36 -2.63 2.80
C THR A 19 14.81 -2.69 3.28
N SER A 20 15.78 -2.32 2.44
CA SER A 20 17.21 -2.36 2.78
C SER A 20 17.59 -1.28 3.80
N ILE A 21 18.38 -1.67 4.79
CA ILE A 21 19.05 -0.75 5.72
C ILE A 21 20.55 -0.74 5.46
N LEU A 22 21.10 -1.91 5.16
CA LEU A 22 22.53 -2.07 4.87
C LEU A 22 22.74 -2.32 3.37
N GLY A 23 23.71 -1.63 2.81
CA GLY A 23 24.23 -1.84 1.47
C GLY A 23 25.45 -2.75 1.44
N HIS A 24 26.21 -2.68 0.35
CA HIS A 24 27.46 -3.43 0.21
C HIS A 24 28.43 -3.12 1.34
N HIS A 25 29.14 -4.15 1.81
CA HIS A 25 30.10 -4.08 2.90
C HIS A 25 29.54 -3.56 4.23
N GLY A 26 28.24 -3.75 4.49
CA GLY A 26 27.60 -3.35 5.75
C GLY A 26 27.39 -1.85 5.91
N LEU A 27 27.45 -1.09 4.83
CA LEU A 27 27.26 0.33 4.81
C LEU A 27 25.82 0.71 5.19
N ASN A 28 25.62 1.54 6.22
CA ASN A 28 24.29 2.01 6.61
C ASN A 28 23.74 3.03 5.60
N LEU A 29 22.73 2.61 4.83
CA LEU A 29 22.10 3.40 3.78
C LEU A 29 21.22 4.51 4.34
N LEU A 30 20.68 4.35 5.57
CA LEU A 30 19.89 5.38 6.24
C LEU A 30 20.76 6.57 6.63
N GLU A 31 21.91 6.30 7.24
CA GLU A 31 22.87 7.35 7.61
C GLU A 31 23.41 8.10 6.40
N LYS A 32 23.57 7.41 5.27
CA LYS A 32 23.95 8.05 4.00
C LYS A 32 22.82 8.82 3.31
N GLY A 33 21.58 8.67 3.76
CA GLY A 33 20.42 9.28 3.12
C GLY A 33 20.12 8.74 1.71
N THR A 34 20.60 7.52 1.37
CA THR A 34 20.41 6.88 0.05
C THR A 34 19.26 5.88 0.02
N ALA A 35 18.75 5.46 1.19
CA ALA A 35 17.55 4.64 1.31
C ALA A 35 16.39 5.44 1.88
N SER A 36 15.15 5.03 1.59
CA SER A 36 13.97 5.56 2.24
C SER A 36 14.04 5.33 3.75
N LYS A 37 13.54 6.26 4.55
CA LYS A 37 13.51 6.14 6.02
C LYS A 37 12.34 5.29 6.52
N THR A 38 11.37 5.04 5.65
CA THR A 38 10.22 4.20 5.92
C THR A 38 10.11 3.09 4.88
N PHE A 39 9.46 1.99 5.29
CA PHE A 39 8.92 1.00 4.39
C PHE A 39 7.44 0.82 4.69
N MET A 40 6.62 0.80 3.67
CA MET A 40 5.17 0.81 3.79
C MET A 40 4.56 -0.32 2.97
N VAL A 41 3.48 -0.89 3.49
CA VAL A 41 2.60 -1.78 2.74
C VAL A 41 1.19 -1.25 2.90
N GLY A 42 0.46 -1.13 1.79
CA GLY A 42 -0.92 -0.71 1.78
C GLY A 42 -1.77 -1.57 0.86
N TYR A 43 -3.08 -1.50 1.03
CA TYR A 43 -4.00 -2.06 0.07
C TYR A 43 -5.21 -1.16 -0.16
N LEU A 44 -5.67 -1.18 -1.39
CA LEU A 44 -6.92 -0.58 -1.84
C LEU A 44 -8.02 -1.64 -1.76
N GLU A 45 -9.06 -1.39 -0.97
CA GLU A 45 -10.26 -2.22 -0.87
C GLU A 45 -11.31 -1.70 -1.85
N CYS A 46 -11.75 -2.55 -2.78
CA CYS A 46 -12.74 -2.19 -3.79
C CYS A 46 -13.80 -3.30 -3.95
N LYS A 47 -15.08 -2.90 -3.92
CA LYS A 47 -16.22 -3.80 -4.15
C LYS A 47 -16.59 -3.89 -5.63
N ASN A 48 -16.41 -2.81 -6.39
CA ASN A 48 -16.79 -2.68 -7.80
C ASN A 48 -15.58 -2.49 -8.73
N PRO A 49 -14.64 -3.47 -8.80
CA PRO A 49 -13.38 -3.31 -9.53
C PRO A 49 -13.57 -3.08 -11.04
N LYS A 50 -14.63 -3.60 -11.63
CA LYS A 50 -14.89 -3.47 -13.08
C LYS A 50 -15.10 -2.03 -13.52
N GLU A 51 -15.94 -1.28 -12.81
CA GLU A 51 -16.20 0.13 -13.10
C GLU A 51 -14.97 1.00 -12.87
N PHE A 52 -14.24 0.73 -11.81
CA PHE A 52 -13.01 1.45 -11.52
C PHE A 52 -11.94 1.19 -12.59
N THR A 53 -11.73 -0.08 -12.98
CA THR A 53 -10.83 -0.46 -14.09
C THR A 53 -11.22 0.25 -15.38
N LYS A 54 -12.52 0.29 -15.71
CA LYS A 54 -13.02 0.98 -16.91
C LYS A 54 -12.67 2.47 -16.88
N SER A 55 -12.82 3.13 -15.73
CA SER A 55 -12.51 4.54 -15.55
C SER A 55 -11.01 4.82 -15.74
N LEU A 56 -10.13 3.98 -15.19
CA LEU A 56 -8.66 4.11 -15.37
C LEU A 56 -8.25 3.90 -16.82
N ASN A 57 -8.84 2.90 -17.50
CA ASN A 57 -8.54 2.64 -18.90
C ASN A 57 -9.07 3.75 -19.82
N ALA A 58 -10.24 4.32 -19.50
CA ALA A 58 -10.79 5.45 -20.24
C ALA A 58 -9.89 6.69 -20.11
N LEU A 59 -9.39 6.99 -18.90
CA LEU A 59 -8.42 8.06 -18.71
C LEU A 59 -7.15 7.83 -19.53
N ARG A 60 -6.61 6.60 -19.53
CA ARG A 60 -5.41 6.29 -20.34
C ARG A 60 -5.66 6.50 -21.84
N ALA A 61 -6.82 6.06 -22.34
CA ALA A 61 -7.19 6.27 -23.73
C ALA A 61 -7.33 7.77 -24.09
N GLU A 62 -7.86 8.59 -23.18
CA GLU A 62 -7.90 10.05 -23.33
C GLU A 62 -6.49 10.64 -23.46
N LEU A 63 -5.56 10.18 -22.61
CA LEU A 63 -4.19 10.69 -22.60
C LEU A 63 -3.40 10.36 -23.86
N VAL A 64 -3.67 9.22 -24.50
CA VAL A 64 -2.97 8.80 -25.75
C VAL A 64 -3.06 9.88 -26.85
N GLY A 65 -4.18 10.59 -26.93
CA GLY A 65 -4.41 11.64 -27.95
C GLY A 65 -3.96 13.05 -27.53
N ASP A 66 -3.32 13.20 -26.36
CA ASP A 66 -2.93 14.52 -25.85
C ASP A 66 -1.57 14.95 -26.42
N GLU A 67 -1.62 15.86 -27.43
CA GLU A 67 -0.41 16.37 -28.11
C GLU A 67 0.55 17.09 -27.17
N TYR A 68 0.04 17.79 -26.14
CA TYR A 68 0.88 18.48 -25.16
C TYR A 68 1.69 17.48 -24.34
N LEU A 69 1.05 16.40 -23.86
CA LEU A 69 1.70 15.38 -23.05
C LEU A 69 2.70 14.54 -23.88
N SER A 70 2.46 14.36 -25.18
CA SER A 70 3.34 13.59 -26.05
C SER A 70 4.76 14.14 -26.14
N ALA A 71 4.94 15.45 -25.89
CA ALA A 71 6.25 16.11 -25.84
C ALA A 71 7.02 15.86 -24.53
N ILE A 72 6.40 15.26 -23.51
CA ILE A 72 7.02 15.00 -22.20
C ILE A 72 7.70 13.62 -22.24
N PRO A 73 9.03 13.50 -22.07
CA PRO A 73 9.74 12.22 -22.21
C PRO A 73 9.24 11.12 -21.26
N SER A 74 8.85 11.46 -20.02
CA SER A 74 8.33 10.50 -19.04
C SER A 74 6.92 10.00 -19.34
N PHE A 75 6.20 10.66 -20.25
CA PHE A 75 4.82 10.33 -20.54
C PHE A 75 4.63 8.95 -21.19
N HIS A 76 5.62 8.45 -21.92
CA HIS A 76 5.57 7.12 -22.53
C HIS A 76 5.32 6.01 -21.51
N HIS A 77 5.86 6.13 -20.27
CA HIS A 77 5.59 5.18 -19.21
C HIS A 77 4.13 5.18 -18.76
N SER A 78 3.51 6.37 -18.73
CA SER A 78 2.11 6.53 -18.32
C SER A 78 1.12 5.89 -19.29
N LEU A 79 1.50 5.74 -20.57
CA LEU A 79 0.69 5.06 -21.60
C LEU A 79 0.62 3.54 -21.33
N GLU A 80 1.68 2.95 -20.79
CA GLU A 80 1.74 1.53 -20.45
C GLU A 80 1.11 1.30 -19.08
N MET A 81 1.49 2.09 -18.09
CA MET A 81 1.15 1.91 -16.70
C MET A 81 1.23 3.24 -15.95
N PHE A 82 0.17 3.60 -15.22
CA PHE A 82 0.25 4.70 -14.28
C PHE A 82 1.15 4.35 -13.10
N HIS A 83 2.04 5.27 -12.72
CA HIS A 83 2.95 5.11 -11.60
C HIS A 83 3.25 6.47 -10.98
N ALA A 84 2.80 6.69 -9.74
CA ALA A 84 2.78 8.02 -9.12
C ALA A 84 4.13 8.74 -9.10
N ASN A 85 5.24 8.00 -8.91
CA ASN A 85 6.58 8.59 -8.87
C ASN A 85 7.16 8.89 -10.26
N LYS A 86 6.75 8.13 -11.30
CA LYS A 86 7.30 8.26 -12.66
C LYS A 86 6.48 9.20 -13.54
N ASP A 87 5.18 9.29 -13.30
CA ASP A 87 4.28 10.10 -14.08
C ASP A 87 4.61 11.59 -13.94
N CYS A 88 4.43 12.38 -15.01
CA CYS A 88 4.54 13.82 -14.95
C CYS A 88 3.41 14.44 -14.09
N ALA A 89 3.54 15.70 -13.74
CA ALA A 89 2.60 16.38 -12.84
C ALA A 89 1.18 16.42 -13.42
N GLU A 90 1.07 16.60 -14.73
CA GLU A 90 -0.18 16.70 -15.50
C GLU A 90 -0.95 15.38 -15.48
N VAL A 91 -0.26 14.26 -15.73
CA VAL A 91 -0.84 12.91 -15.62
C VAL A 91 -1.26 12.64 -14.19
N ARG A 92 -0.39 12.93 -13.21
CA ARG A 92 -0.73 12.75 -11.79
C ARG A 92 -1.99 13.52 -11.39
N GLU A 93 -2.14 14.76 -11.82
CA GLU A 93 -3.32 15.56 -11.53
C GLU A 93 -4.59 14.86 -12.02
N LYS A 94 -4.60 14.37 -13.27
CA LYS A 94 -5.75 13.70 -13.88
C LYS A 94 -6.07 12.39 -13.13
N VAL A 95 -5.05 11.58 -12.79
CA VAL A 95 -5.24 10.34 -12.03
C VAL A 95 -5.77 10.63 -10.62
N PHE A 96 -5.24 11.60 -9.90
CA PHE A 96 -5.76 11.98 -8.58
C PHE A 96 -7.21 12.46 -8.62
N LYS A 97 -7.59 13.26 -9.62
CA LYS A 97 -8.97 13.70 -9.81
C LYS A 97 -9.91 12.52 -10.07
N LEU A 98 -9.49 11.55 -10.86
CA LEU A 98 -10.24 10.31 -11.07
C LEU A 98 -10.37 9.52 -9.77
N LEU A 99 -9.28 9.29 -9.03
CA LEU A 99 -9.29 8.53 -7.78
C LEU A 99 -10.23 9.17 -6.74
N LYS A 100 -10.29 10.50 -6.65
CA LYS A 100 -11.19 11.20 -5.74
C LYS A 100 -12.66 10.84 -5.98
N GLN A 101 -13.03 10.53 -7.22
CA GLN A 101 -14.41 10.20 -7.63
C GLN A 101 -14.76 8.72 -7.44
N GLN A 102 -13.76 7.82 -7.32
CA GLN A 102 -14.00 6.39 -7.19
C GLN A 102 -14.41 5.98 -5.78
N ASP A 103 -15.17 4.88 -5.69
CA ASP A 103 -15.56 4.27 -4.40
C ASP A 103 -14.57 3.18 -3.99
N PHE A 104 -13.71 3.51 -3.04
CA PHE A 104 -12.74 2.60 -2.43
C PHE A 104 -12.34 3.06 -1.03
N SER A 105 -11.74 2.16 -0.27
CA SER A 105 -11.09 2.43 1.00
C SER A 105 -9.63 2.02 0.94
N PHE A 106 -8.75 2.77 1.58
CA PHE A 106 -7.33 2.46 1.63
C PHE A 106 -6.83 2.26 3.06
N TYR A 107 -5.99 1.24 3.23
CA TYR A 107 -5.40 0.86 4.51
C TYR A 107 -3.90 0.69 4.34
N CYS A 108 -3.13 1.28 5.25
CA CYS A 108 -1.68 1.28 5.17
C CYS A 108 -1.05 1.00 6.54
N ILE A 109 0.08 0.30 6.52
CA ILE A 109 0.98 0.14 7.64
C ILE A 109 2.33 0.74 7.28
N VAL A 110 2.85 1.58 8.18
CA VAL A 110 4.13 2.28 8.03
C VAL A 110 5.13 1.69 9.01
N ALA A 111 6.27 1.27 8.52
CA ALA A 111 7.39 0.82 9.33
C ALA A 111 8.54 1.82 9.20
N ARG A 112 8.78 2.63 10.23
CA ARG A 112 9.97 3.46 10.33
C ARG A 112 11.18 2.56 10.48
N LYS A 113 12.20 2.77 9.67
CA LYS A 113 13.39 1.95 9.70
C LYS A 113 14.28 2.32 10.87
N ASN A 114 14.63 1.33 11.67
CA ASN A 114 15.62 1.41 12.73
C ASN A 114 16.49 0.15 12.68
N GLU A 115 17.78 0.31 12.47
CA GLU A 115 18.67 -0.84 12.27
C GLU A 115 18.65 -1.82 13.46
N SER A 116 18.73 -1.31 14.69
CA SER A 116 18.73 -2.16 15.89
C SER A 116 17.46 -2.99 16.00
N LEU A 117 16.29 -2.34 15.82
CA LEU A 117 15.00 -3.00 15.84
C LEU A 117 14.87 -4.04 14.72
N TRP A 118 15.28 -3.69 13.49
CA TRP A 118 15.16 -4.58 12.34
C TRP A 118 16.12 -5.76 12.42
N ARG A 119 17.33 -5.55 12.96
CA ARG A 119 18.27 -6.63 13.26
C ARG A 119 17.70 -7.60 14.29
N LYS A 120 17.23 -7.07 15.42
CA LYS A 120 16.68 -7.89 16.52
C LYS A 120 15.40 -8.64 16.11
N LYS A 121 14.48 -7.99 15.41
CA LYS A 121 13.14 -8.53 15.12
C LYS A 121 13.09 -9.35 13.83
N PHE A 122 13.86 -8.98 12.82
CA PHE A 122 13.75 -9.52 11.47
C PHE A 122 15.07 -10.08 10.93
N ASN A 123 16.13 -10.05 11.73
CA ASN A 123 17.50 -10.40 11.27
C ASN A 123 17.85 -9.69 9.94
N LEU A 124 17.42 -8.43 9.79
CA LEU A 124 17.56 -7.60 8.58
C LEU A 124 16.98 -8.25 7.30
N SER A 125 16.14 -9.27 7.43
CA SER A 125 15.51 -9.95 6.32
C SER A 125 14.35 -9.14 5.75
N GLN A 126 14.51 -8.65 4.53
CA GLN A 126 13.49 -7.91 3.78
C GLN A 126 12.18 -8.73 3.68
N LYS A 127 12.31 -10.03 3.38
CA LYS A 127 11.17 -10.96 3.30
C LYS A 127 10.40 -11.04 4.62
N GLN A 128 11.10 -11.11 5.76
CA GLN A 128 10.44 -11.18 7.07
C GLN A 128 9.74 -9.87 7.43
N VAL A 129 10.33 -8.72 7.11
CA VAL A 129 9.69 -7.41 7.30
C VAL A 129 8.40 -7.33 6.50
N TYR A 130 8.45 -7.62 5.21
CA TYR A 130 7.28 -7.56 4.33
C TYR A 130 6.16 -8.49 4.82
N LYS A 131 6.49 -9.76 5.08
CA LYS A 131 5.56 -10.75 5.60
C LYS A 131 4.91 -10.31 6.92
N TYR A 132 5.69 -9.74 7.82
CA TYR A 132 5.18 -9.20 9.09
C TYR A 132 4.18 -8.06 8.88
N LEU A 133 4.50 -7.10 8.01
CA LEU A 133 3.62 -5.96 7.75
C LEU A 133 2.31 -6.39 7.07
N VAL A 134 2.38 -7.27 6.07
CA VAL A 134 1.17 -7.82 5.42
C VAL A 134 0.29 -8.55 6.45
N SER A 135 0.90 -9.42 7.28
CA SER A 135 0.16 -10.13 8.34
C SER A 135 -0.52 -9.15 9.29
N LYS A 136 0.21 -8.14 9.78
CA LYS A 136 -0.33 -7.12 10.69
C LYS A 136 -1.46 -6.29 10.07
N LEU A 137 -1.33 -5.95 8.80
CA LEU A 137 -2.33 -5.18 8.08
C LEU A 137 -3.65 -5.97 7.92
N LEU A 138 -3.56 -7.29 7.79
CA LEU A 138 -4.69 -8.19 7.54
C LEU A 138 -5.35 -8.75 8.81
N GLU A 139 -4.69 -8.77 9.98
CA GLU A 139 -5.14 -9.44 11.21
C GLU A 139 -6.61 -9.18 11.60
N ASN A 140 -7.12 -7.98 11.36
CA ASN A 140 -8.50 -7.60 11.71
C ASN A 140 -9.35 -7.28 10.46
N ARG A 141 -9.05 -7.87 9.31
CA ARG A 141 -9.71 -7.57 8.04
C ARG A 141 -10.29 -8.79 7.35
N LEU A 142 -9.60 -9.93 7.45
CA LEU A 142 -9.99 -11.14 6.71
C LEU A 142 -11.31 -11.76 7.17
N HIS A 143 -11.83 -11.38 8.33
CA HIS A 143 -13.11 -11.88 8.86
C HIS A 143 -14.33 -11.03 8.44
N LEU A 144 -14.13 -9.92 7.74
CA LEU A 144 -15.22 -8.95 7.48
C LEU A 144 -16.13 -9.36 6.33
N TYR A 145 -15.65 -10.16 5.38
CA TYR A 145 -16.35 -10.54 4.16
C TYR A 145 -16.28 -12.04 3.94
N SER A 146 -17.31 -12.62 3.32
CA SER A 146 -17.36 -14.07 3.04
C SER A 146 -16.36 -14.52 1.96
N LYS A 147 -16.02 -13.62 1.01
CA LYS A 147 -15.07 -13.89 -0.07
C LYS A 147 -14.13 -12.72 -0.25
N ILE A 148 -12.83 -13.00 -0.25
CA ILE A 148 -11.78 -11.99 -0.38
C ILE A 148 -10.78 -12.45 -1.43
N ASP A 149 -10.59 -11.62 -2.47
CA ASP A 149 -9.53 -11.79 -3.46
C ASP A 149 -8.40 -10.81 -3.14
N LEU A 150 -7.20 -11.32 -2.90
CA LEU A 150 -5.99 -10.56 -2.59
C LEU A 150 -5.10 -10.51 -3.83
N TYR A 151 -4.87 -9.33 -4.37
CA TYR A 151 -4.00 -9.10 -5.52
C TYR A 151 -2.71 -8.45 -5.06
N PHE A 152 -1.58 -9.10 -5.31
CA PHE A 152 -0.24 -8.58 -5.02
C PHE A 152 0.51 -8.31 -6.32
N SER A 153 1.34 -7.28 -6.31
CA SER A 153 2.25 -6.99 -7.40
C SER A 153 3.29 -8.11 -7.56
N ALA A 154 3.55 -8.52 -8.80
CA ALA A 154 4.60 -9.48 -9.11
C ALA A 154 5.97 -8.80 -9.02
N MET A 155 6.64 -8.93 -7.89
CA MET A 155 8.05 -8.55 -7.72
C MET A 155 8.96 -9.73 -8.09
N GLY A 156 9.20 -9.91 -9.36
CA GLY A 156 10.35 -10.63 -9.96
C GLY A 156 10.69 -12.07 -9.53
N SER A 157 10.00 -12.73 -8.58
CA SER A 157 10.33 -14.10 -8.20
C SER A 157 9.17 -14.93 -7.64
N THR A 158 9.17 -16.22 -7.93
CA THR A 158 8.27 -17.27 -7.38
C THR A 158 8.25 -17.34 -5.84
N VAL A 159 9.25 -16.78 -5.18
CA VAL A 159 9.38 -16.73 -3.71
C VAL A 159 8.26 -15.89 -3.07
N HIS A 160 7.63 -14.99 -3.81
CA HIS A 160 6.58 -14.11 -3.28
C HIS A 160 5.27 -14.86 -2.96
N GLN A 161 4.81 -15.76 -3.81
CA GLN A 161 3.51 -16.42 -3.60
C GLN A 161 3.47 -17.20 -2.28
N THR A 162 4.49 -18.01 -2.01
CA THR A 162 4.61 -18.76 -0.74
C THR A 162 4.67 -17.80 0.45
N SER A 163 5.41 -16.70 0.35
CA SER A 163 5.55 -15.72 1.43
C SER A 163 4.24 -14.99 1.72
N MET A 164 3.45 -14.69 0.68
CA MET A 164 2.14 -14.07 0.83
C MET A 164 1.14 -15.05 1.44
N GLN A 165 1.13 -16.31 1.00
CA GLN A 165 0.28 -17.33 1.62
C GLN A 165 0.60 -17.51 3.10
N GLU A 166 1.88 -17.54 3.47
CA GLU A 166 2.30 -17.61 4.88
C GLU A 166 1.88 -16.37 5.67
N ALA A 167 1.97 -15.16 5.11
CA ALA A 167 1.54 -13.93 5.76
C ALA A 167 0.02 -13.93 6.02
N VAL A 168 -0.76 -14.36 5.04
CA VAL A 168 -2.23 -14.48 5.15
C VAL A 168 -2.60 -15.54 6.19
N ASN A 169 -1.98 -16.72 6.13
CA ASN A 169 -2.21 -17.79 7.10
C ASN A 169 -1.90 -17.34 8.53
N ASN A 170 -0.78 -16.61 8.70
CA ASN A 170 -0.42 -16.06 10.01
C ASN A 170 -1.46 -15.03 10.52
N ALA A 171 -1.96 -14.16 9.64
CA ALA A 171 -3.02 -13.21 10.01
C ALA A 171 -4.30 -13.91 10.46
N ILE A 172 -4.67 -15.00 9.78
CA ILE A 172 -5.83 -15.84 10.14
C ILE A 172 -5.60 -16.51 11.51
N SER A 173 -4.43 -17.15 11.72
CA SER A 173 -4.12 -17.80 13.00
C SER A 173 -4.19 -16.83 14.18
N VAL A 174 -3.53 -15.67 14.05
CA VAL A 174 -3.54 -14.64 15.10
C VAL A 174 -4.96 -14.15 15.39
N PHE A 175 -5.79 -13.97 14.35
CA PHE A 175 -7.19 -13.60 14.56
C PHE A 175 -7.98 -14.69 15.27
N ASN A 176 -7.86 -15.94 14.81
CA ASN A 176 -8.59 -17.09 15.38
C ASN A 176 -8.22 -17.32 16.85
N GLU A 177 -6.93 -17.27 17.18
CA GLU A 177 -6.44 -17.38 18.56
C GLU A 177 -6.97 -16.26 19.45
N LYS A 178 -6.89 -15.01 18.97
CA LYS A 178 -7.31 -13.83 19.74
C LYS A 178 -8.80 -13.84 20.07
N TRP A 179 -9.63 -14.33 19.15
CA TRP A 179 -11.08 -14.27 19.27
C TRP A 179 -11.73 -15.63 19.54
N ASN A 180 -10.92 -16.69 19.72
CA ASN A 180 -11.36 -18.08 19.93
C ASN A 180 -12.43 -18.49 18.90
N THR A 181 -12.13 -18.33 17.62
CA THR A 181 -13.03 -18.57 16.50
C THR A 181 -12.30 -19.22 15.34
N GLU A 182 -13.04 -19.74 14.37
CA GLU A 182 -12.50 -20.21 13.11
C GLU A 182 -12.95 -19.29 11.98
N ASN A 183 -12.00 -18.86 11.16
CA ASN A 183 -12.29 -18.08 9.96
C ASN A 183 -12.73 -19.01 8.85
N GLN A 184 -13.97 -18.87 8.41
CA GLN A 184 -14.60 -19.72 7.35
C GLN A 184 -14.66 -19.01 5.99
N ASN A 185 -13.96 -17.89 5.82
CA ASN A 185 -14.04 -17.09 4.62
C ASN A 185 -13.21 -17.69 3.49
N GLU A 186 -13.70 -17.59 2.27
CA GLU A 186 -12.95 -17.95 1.06
C GLU A 186 -11.93 -16.84 0.76
N ILE A 187 -10.63 -17.15 0.87
CA ILE A 187 -9.55 -16.21 0.58
C ILE A 187 -8.73 -16.77 -0.57
N ARG A 188 -8.57 -15.96 -1.64
CA ARG A 188 -7.77 -16.30 -2.80
C ARG A 188 -6.67 -15.29 -3.00
N ILE A 189 -5.47 -15.75 -3.37
CA ILE A 189 -4.29 -14.93 -3.58
C ILE A 189 -3.90 -14.98 -5.05
N PHE A 190 -3.70 -13.79 -5.63
CA PHE A 190 -3.27 -13.61 -7.01
C PHE A 190 -2.01 -12.74 -7.02
N ILE A 191 -0.99 -13.19 -7.75
CA ILE A 191 0.23 -12.43 -8.02
C ILE A 191 0.15 -12.02 -9.49
N GLN A 192 0.13 -10.72 -9.77
CA GLN A 192 -0.11 -10.17 -11.10
C GLN A 192 0.84 -9.01 -11.41
N GLN A 193 1.09 -8.77 -12.69
CA GLN A 193 1.86 -7.60 -13.11
C GLN A 193 1.04 -6.32 -12.94
N ASN A 194 1.67 -5.24 -12.47
CA ASN A 194 1.01 -3.94 -12.29
C ASN A 194 0.45 -3.39 -13.61
N SER A 195 1.07 -3.69 -14.74
CA SER A 195 0.60 -3.31 -16.08
C SER A 195 -0.73 -3.98 -16.45
N GLU A 196 -1.00 -5.18 -15.93
CA GLU A 196 -2.21 -5.97 -16.24
C GLU A 196 -3.41 -5.59 -15.37
N ILE A 197 -3.15 -5.08 -14.14
CA ILE A 197 -4.19 -4.80 -13.15
C ILE A 197 -4.21 -3.31 -12.79
N PRO A 198 -5.07 -2.49 -13.42
CA PRO A 198 -5.13 -1.05 -13.19
C PRO A 198 -5.35 -0.65 -11.71
N LEU A 199 -6.00 -1.49 -10.89
CA LEU A 199 -6.23 -1.18 -9.50
C LEU A 199 -4.96 -1.32 -8.62
N LEU A 200 -3.95 -2.10 -9.04
CA LEU A 200 -2.62 -2.08 -8.41
C LEU A 200 -1.95 -0.72 -8.64
N GLN A 201 -2.13 -0.12 -9.83
CA GLN A 201 -1.64 1.23 -10.14
C GLN A 201 -2.36 2.30 -9.29
N ALA A 202 -3.67 2.12 -9.05
CA ALA A 202 -4.41 2.98 -8.14
C ALA A 202 -3.91 2.86 -6.70
N ALA A 203 -3.55 1.64 -6.25
CA ALA A 203 -2.96 1.42 -4.93
C ALA A 203 -1.60 2.11 -4.79
N ASP A 204 -0.71 2.02 -5.82
CA ASP A 204 0.56 2.77 -5.89
C ASP A 204 0.33 4.27 -5.67
N TYR A 205 -0.61 4.86 -6.40
CA TYR A 205 -0.92 6.29 -6.29
C TYR A 205 -1.33 6.70 -4.87
N VAL A 206 -2.19 5.93 -4.23
CA VAL A 206 -2.64 6.26 -2.86
C VAL A 206 -1.52 6.06 -1.85
N LEU A 207 -0.78 4.96 -1.93
CA LEU A 207 0.34 4.67 -1.04
C LEU A 207 1.45 5.72 -1.17
N TRP A 208 1.76 6.14 -2.40
CA TRP A 208 2.72 7.20 -2.66
C TRP A 208 2.36 8.52 -1.95
N THR A 209 1.06 8.86 -1.78
CA THR A 209 0.67 10.08 -1.03
C THR A 209 1.09 10.01 0.43
N ILE A 210 1.00 8.83 1.04
CA ILE A 210 1.39 8.59 2.43
C ILE A 210 2.92 8.64 2.53
N GLN A 211 3.62 7.99 1.59
CA GLN A 211 5.08 8.04 1.53
C GLN A 211 5.59 9.48 1.40
N ARG A 212 5.00 10.29 0.53
CA ARG A 212 5.37 11.71 0.38
C ARG A 212 5.21 12.50 1.67
N ALA A 213 4.13 12.23 2.43
CA ALA A 213 3.91 12.88 3.72
C ALA A 213 5.01 12.52 4.73
N TYR A 214 5.38 11.24 4.83
CA TYR A 214 6.41 10.77 5.75
C TYR A 214 7.84 11.17 5.35
N GLU A 215 8.21 10.97 4.07
CA GLU A 215 9.60 11.14 3.61
C GLU A 215 9.94 12.60 3.27
N LYS A 216 8.96 13.40 2.90
CA LYS A 216 9.16 14.76 2.38
C LYS A 216 8.35 15.84 3.09
N GLY A 217 7.49 15.50 4.04
CA GLY A 217 6.57 16.46 4.65
C GLY A 217 5.52 17.03 3.68
N ASP A 218 5.37 16.43 2.49
CA ASP A 218 4.43 16.92 1.47
C ASP A 218 3.06 16.27 1.64
N PHE A 219 2.20 16.94 2.38
CA PHE A 219 0.83 16.49 2.68
C PHE A 219 -0.20 16.85 1.62
N ARG A 220 0.15 17.57 0.56
CA ARG A 220 -0.80 18.04 -0.47
C ARG A 220 -1.61 16.88 -1.05
N TYR A 221 -0.95 15.82 -1.47
CA TYR A 221 -1.60 14.67 -2.10
C TYR A 221 -2.39 13.83 -1.12
N TYR A 222 -1.85 13.60 0.08
CA TYR A 222 -2.57 12.94 1.17
C TYR A 222 -3.86 13.70 1.52
N ASN A 223 -3.79 15.01 1.72
CA ASN A 223 -4.96 15.84 2.04
C ASN A 223 -6.03 15.80 0.96
N PHE A 224 -5.64 15.63 -0.31
CA PHE A 224 -6.56 15.52 -1.42
C PHE A 224 -7.38 14.21 -1.38
N LEU A 225 -6.75 13.08 -0.98
CA LEU A 225 -7.37 11.75 -0.92
C LEU A 225 -7.71 11.27 0.50
N LYS A 226 -7.49 12.06 1.55
CA LYS A 226 -7.61 11.63 2.96
C LYS A 226 -8.95 10.95 3.32
N GLU A 227 -10.04 11.31 2.65
CA GLU A 227 -11.36 10.71 2.86
C GLU A 227 -11.44 9.25 2.39
N LYS A 228 -10.56 8.84 1.48
CA LYS A 228 -10.42 7.47 0.98
C LYS A 228 -9.46 6.63 1.83
N ILE A 229 -8.64 7.28 2.68
CA ILE A 229 -7.64 6.62 3.51
C ILE A 229 -8.21 6.35 4.90
N ASN A 230 -8.62 5.11 5.13
CA ASN A 230 -9.35 4.71 6.33
C ASN A 230 -8.41 4.37 7.50
N LEU A 231 -7.16 3.99 7.20
CA LEU A 231 -6.18 3.67 8.22
C LEU A 231 -4.76 3.90 7.71
N VAL A 232 -3.97 4.61 8.51
CA VAL A 232 -2.51 4.59 8.47
C VAL A 232 -2.02 4.20 9.85
N HIS A 233 -1.38 3.04 9.97
CA HIS A 233 -0.81 2.55 11.22
C HIS A 233 0.71 2.66 11.20
N ASP A 234 1.27 3.58 11.99
CA ASP A 234 2.72 3.73 12.18
C ASP A 234 3.20 2.75 13.25
N ILE A 235 3.48 1.52 12.84
CA ILE A 235 3.60 0.37 13.76
C ILE A 235 4.81 0.45 14.69
N PHE A 236 5.84 1.20 14.34
CA PHE A 236 7.07 1.35 15.12
C PHE A 236 7.24 2.74 15.74
N ASP A 237 6.21 3.59 15.68
CA ASP A 237 6.15 4.80 16.47
C ASP A 237 5.67 4.47 17.90
N PHE A 238 6.58 3.94 18.72
CA PHE A 238 6.26 3.51 20.09
C PHE A 238 6.00 4.68 21.03
N GLU A 239 6.56 5.86 20.76
CA GLU A 239 6.37 7.05 21.58
C GLU A 239 4.93 7.54 21.53
N LYS A 240 4.26 7.35 20.40
CA LYS A 240 2.88 7.75 20.19
C LYS A 240 1.85 6.65 20.49
N TYR A 241 2.28 5.45 20.88
CA TYR A 241 1.35 4.39 21.24
C TYR A 241 0.47 4.79 22.44
N PRO A 242 -0.86 4.55 22.43
CA PRO A 242 -1.68 3.90 21.38
C PRO A 242 -2.25 4.87 20.33
N LYS A 243 -1.70 6.07 20.16
CA LYS A 243 -2.19 7.11 19.22
C LYS A 243 -1.49 7.07 17.85
N ASN A 244 -0.71 6.04 17.57
CA ASN A 244 0.00 5.81 16.30
C ASN A 244 -0.88 5.20 15.18
N TYR A 245 -2.21 5.27 15.35
CA TYR A 245 -3.21 4.91 14.35
C TYR A 245 -3.91 6.17 13.85
N TYR A 246 -3.80 6.44 12.56
CA TYR A 246 -4.41 7.60 11.91
C TYR A 246 -5.59 7.16 11.06
N ASN A 247 -6.72 7.84 11.21
CA ASN A 247 -7.99 7.59 10.54
C ASN A 247 -8.87 8.85 10.55
N GLN A 248 -10.14 8.74 10.18
CA GLN A 248 -11.08 9.87 10.18
C GLN A 248 -11.22 10.56 11.56
N LYS A 249 -11.13 9.80 12.67
CA LYS A 249 -11.25 10.36 14.04
C LYS A 249 -9.93 10.91 14.58
N ASN A 250 -8.81 10.39 14.09
CA ASN A 250 -7.45 10.85 14.41
C ASN A 250 -6.68 11.04 13.11
N PRO A 251 -6.88 12.14 12.36
CA PRO A 251 -6.28 12.33 11.05
C PRO A 251 -4.75 12.43 11.13
N LEU A 252 -4.09 11.91 10.11
CA LEU A 252 -2.65 12.10 9.91
C LEU A 252 -2.39 13.57 9.58
N GLU A 253 -1.54 14.22 10.37
CA GLU A 253 -1.19 15.63 10.24
C GLU A 253 0.33 15.82 10.39
N ALA A 254 0.89 16.84 9.75
CA ALA A 254 2.33 17.11 9.78
C ALA A 254 2.90 17.21 11.21
N LYS A 255 2.16 17.86 12.13
CA LYS A 255 2.55 18.00 13.54
C LYS A 255 2.55 16.68 14.34
N LYS A 256 1.94 15.62 13.81
CA LYS A 256 1.85 14.30 14.44
C LYS A 256 2.92 13.33 13.96
N ILE A 257 3.54 13.61 12.83
CA ILE A 257 4.67 12.85 12.33
C ILE A 257 5.81 13.83 12.13
N ASP A 258 6.93 13.62 12.81
CA ASP A 258 8.14 14.29 12.41
C ASP A 258 8.54 13.71 11.06
N PRO A 259 8.77 14.56 10.02
CA PRO A 259 9.32 14.06 8.77
C PRO A 259 10.60 13.31 9.10
N VAL A 260 10.67 12.08 8.71
CA VAL A 260 11.77 11.19 9.07
C VAL A 260 13.07 11.68 8.45
#